data_3a9d28230dfa90c4159071d1632565b9
#
_entry.id   3a9d28230dfa90c4159071d1632565b9
#
_cell.length_a   1.000
_cell.length_b   1.000
_cell.length_c   1.000
_cell.angle_alpha   90.00
_cell.angle_beta   90.00
_cell.angle_gamma   90.00
#
_symmetry.space_group_name_H-M   'P 1'
#
loop_
_entity.id
_entity.type
_entity.pdbx_description
1 polymer ?
#
loop_
_entity_poly.entity_id
_entity_poly.type
_entity_poly.pdbx_seq_one_letter_code
_entity_poly.pdbx_strand_id
1 'polypeptide(L)'
;AASDVYKRQKELGDLLLHIVFYAKIGEEKAVFDIKDVCDSLCQKLIYRHPHVFGNAQAETAGKVEQNWEQLKLKEKGGNKTVLEGVPTSLPSVVKAHRIQDKARNVGFDWEQRDQVWDKVHEEFTELKTEIDKMDADKMEAEFGDLFFSLINAARLYKINPDNALERTNQKFTRRFNYLEEHTIKEGKSLKDMSLEEMDRIWNEAKAKGL
;
A
#
# COMPACT_ATOMS: atom_id res chain seq x y z
N ALA A 1 14.26 19.89 -3.32
CA ALA A 1 15.14 18.93 -2.60
C ALA A 1 15.49 19.40 -1.18
N ALA A 2 16.18 20.55 -0.97
CA ALA A 2 16.53 21.02 0.38
C ALA A 2 15.30 21.39 1.24
N SER A 3 14.31 22.09 0.66
CA SER A 3 13.07 22.46 1.35
C SER A 3 12.28 21.25 1.86
N ASP A 4 12.33 20.12 1.16
CA ASP A 4 11.65 18.89 1.54
C ASP A 4 12.31 18.19 2.74
N VAL A 5 13.64 18.27 2.85
CA VAL A 5 14.39 17.73 4.01
C VAL A 5 14.08 18.54 5.28
N TYR A 6 14.08 19.88 5.20
CA TYR A 6 13.71 20.73 6.34
C TYR A 6 12.25 20.53 6.77
N LYS A 7 11.34 20.34 5.81
CA LYS A 7 9.95 20.04 6.11
C LYS A 7 9.82 18.72 6.88
N ARG A 8 10.51 17.67 6.43
CA ARG A 8 10.54 16.38 7.13
C ARG A 8 11.12 16.46 8.53
N GLN A 9 12.17 17.26 8.73
CA GLN A 9 12.76 17.50 10.06
C GLN A 9 11.73 18.10 11.02
N LYS A 10 10.96 19.09 10.55
CA LYS A 10 9.90 19.73 11.35
C LYS A 10 8.81 18.74 11.72
N GLU A 11 8.29 17.97 10.75
CA GLU A 11 7.28 16.93 10.98
C GLU A 11 7.76 15.85 11.99
N LEU A 12 9.04 15.47 11.93
CA LEU A 12 9.63 14.57 12.92
C LEU A 12 9.68 15.19 14.33
N GLY A 13 9.92 16.49 14.42
CA GLY A 13 9.83 17.24 15.69
C GLY A 13 8.43 17.21 16.28
N ASP A 14 7.41 17.37 15.45
CA ASP A 14 6.01 17.33 15.88
C ASP A 14 5.62 15.92 16.35
N LEU A 15 6.10 14.87 15.69
CA LEU A 15 5.93 13.48 16.17
C LEU A 15 6.60 13.25 17.53
N LEU A 16 7.82 13.74 17.71
CA LEU A 16 8.55 13.63 18.98
C LEU A 16 7.81 14.37 20.10
N LEU A 17 7.28 15.57 19.81
CA LEU A 17 6.44 16.32 20.76
C LEU A 17 5.26 15.49 21.25
N HIS A 18 4.54 14.82 20.35
CA HIS A 18 3.42 13.95 20.71
C HIS A 18 3.85 12.79 21.62
N ILE A 19 4.99 12.16 21.31
CA ILE A 19 5.51 11.05 22.12
C ILE A 19 5.80 11.54 23.56
N VAL A 20 6.52 12.65 23.70
CA VAL A 20 6.87 13.23 25.00
C VAL A 20 5.61 13.67 25.74
N PHE A 21 4.66 14.30 25.05
CA PHE A 21 3.42 14.77 25.63
C PHE A 21 2.55 13.63 26.17
N TYR A 22 2.37 12.55 25.38
CA TYR A 22 1.63 11.38 25.86
C TYR A 22 2.34 10.64 27.00
N ALA A 23 3.69 10.57 26.97
CA ALA A 23 4.45 10.00 28.08
C ALA A 23 4.24 10.82 29.37
N LYS A 24 4.19 12.15 29.27
CA LYS A 24 3.91 13.02 30.40
C LYS A 24 2.50 12.83 30.98
N ILE A 25 1.50 12.69 30.12
CA ILE A 25 0.12 12.36 30.54
C ILE A 25 0.08 10.99 31.24
N GLY A 26 0.84 10.01 30.72
CA GLY A 26 0.98 8.67 31.33
C GLY A 26 1.59 8.73 32.73
N GLU A 27 2.64 9.52 32.90
CA GLU A 27 3.32 9.78 34.17
C GLU A 27 2.37 10.42 35.19
N GLU A 28 1.63 11.47 34.79
CA GLU A 28 0.64 12.13 35.66
C GLU A 28 -0.47 11.19 36.13
N LYS A 29 -0.80 10.18 35.32
CA LYS A 29 -1.77 9.14 35.68
C LYS A 29 -1.13 7.93 36.39
N ALA A 30 0.17 7.97 36.67
CA ALA A 30 0.95 6.89 37.27
C ALA A 30 0.80 5.54 36.53
N VAL A 31 0.72 5.57 35.18
CA VAL A 31 0.57 4.38 34.34
C VAL A 31 1.88 3.98 33.67
N PHE A 32 2.59 4.94 33.07
CA PHE A 32 3.91 4.79 32.43
C PHE A 32 4.57 6.16 32.24
N ASP A 33 5.87 6.16 32.08
CA ASP A 33 6.67 7.36 31.77
C ASP A 33 7.45 7.19 30.44
N ILE A 34 8.26 8.18 30.08
CA ILE A 34 9.09 8.13 28.86
C ILE A 34 10.14 7.04 28.91
N LYS A 35 10.63 6.69 30.10
CA LYS A 35 11.58 5.58 30.27
C LYS A 35 10.93 4.26 29.93
N ASP A 36 9.69 4.03 30.39
CA ASP A 36 8.93 2.82 30.09
C ASP A 36 8.68 2.66 28.59
N VAL A 37 8.38 3.78 27.91
CA VAL A 37 8.24 3.80 26.43
C VAL A 37 9.53 3.40 25.74
N CYS A 38 10.68 3.95 26.16
CA CYS A 38 11.99 3.65 25.58
C CYS A 38 12.41 2.19 25.88
N ASP A 39 12.27 1.75 27.11
CA ASP A 39 12.64 0.40 27.53
C ASP A 39 11.81 -0.66 26.77
N SER A 40 10.50 -0.47 26.67
CA SER A 40 9.61 -1.33 25.90
C SER A 40 10.00 -1.41 24.43
N LEU A 41 10.33 -0.26 23.82
CA LEU A 41 10.80 -0.21 22.43
C LEU A 41 12.13 -0.96 22.26
N CYS A 42 13.10 -0.72 23.14
CA CYS A 42 14.41 -1.40 23.11
C CYS A 42 14.26 -2.92 23.24
N GLN A 43 13.49 -3.38 24.23
CA GLN A 43 13.24 -4.81 24.43
C GLN A 43 12.60 -5.45 23.19
N LYS A 44 11.61 -4.80 22.61
CA LYS A 44 10.95 -5.23 21.37
C LYS A 44 11.93 -5.34 20.21
N LEU A 45 12.80 -4.34 20.01
CA LEU A 45 13.79 -4.34 18.94
C LEU A 45 14.84 -5.42 19.13
N ILE A 46 15.36 -5.60 20.34
CA ILE A 46 16.32 -6.65 20.67
C ILE A 46 15.72 -8.04 20.40
N TYR A 47 14.50 -8.27 20.88
CA TYR A 47 13.79 -9.54 20.69
C TYR A 47 13.56 -9.86 19.20
N ARG A 48 13.17 -8.86 18.41
CA ARG A 48 12.81 -9.04 17.00
C ARG A 48 14.00 -9.07 16.04
N HIS A 49 15.21 -8.73 16.52
CA HIS A 49 16.41 -8.70 15.69
C HIS A 49 17.52 -9.61 16.27
N PRO A 50 17.25 -10.92 16.44
CA PRO A 50 18.23 -11.84 16.99
C PRO A 50 19.46 -12.04 16.10
N HIS A 51 19.38 -11.63 14.83
CA HIS A 51 20.52 -11.58 13.90
C HIS A 51 21.46 -10.38 14.14
N VAL A 52 21.00 -9.36 14.89
CA VAL A 52 21.81 -8.18 15.27
C VAL A 52 22.29 -8.28 16.72
N PHE A 53 21.39 -8.68 17.64
CA PHE A 53 21.62 -8.67 19.09
C PHE A 53 21.85 -10.06 19.68
N GLY A 54 21.77 -11.11 18.89
CA GLY A 54 21.95 -12.52 19.31
C GLY A 54 22.80 -13.31 18.33
N ASN A 55 22.67 -14.62 18.35
CA ASN A 55 23.48 -15.56 17.55
C ASN A 55 22.73 -16.10 16.29
N ALA A 56 21.54 -15.59 15.97
CA ALA A 56 20.80 -16.07 14.82
C ALA A 56 21.44 -15.56 13.54
N GLN A 57 21.66 -16.46 12.55
CA GLN A 57 22.13 -16.05 11.23
C GLN A 57 20.92 -15.80 10.30
N ALA A 58 20.95 -14.69 9.58
CA ALA A 58 19.97 -14.37 8.54
C ALA A 58 20.73 -13.91 7.30
N GLU A 59 20.86 -14.81 6.34
CA GLU A 59 21.68 -14.61 5.13
C GLU A 59 21.01 -13.66 4.10
N THR A 60 19.70 -13.48 4.19
CA THR A 60 18.94 -12.64 3.23
C THR A 60 17.88 -11.78 3.93
N ALA A 61 17.58 -10.63 3.35
CA ALA A 61 16.52 -9.73 3.83
C ALA A 61 15.15 -10.43 3.94
N GLY A 62 14.80 -11.29 2.98
CA GLY A 62 13.56 -12.07 3.03
C GLY A 62 13.50 -13.03 4.23
N LYS A 63 14.64 -13.63 4.62
CA LYS A 63 14.70 -14.47 5.79
C LYS A 63 14.56 -13.68 7.10
N VAL A 64 15.10 -12.47 7.12
CA VAL A 64 14.90 -11.52 8.24
C VAL A 64 13.42 -11.19 8.41
N GLU A 65 12.72 -10.86 7.32
CA GLU A 65 11.28 -10.54 7.34
C GLU A 65 10.43 -11.71 7.83
N GLN A 66 10.68 -12.93 7.33
CA GLN A 66 9.99 -14.14 7.77
C GLN A 66 10.19 -14.41 9.26
N ASN A 67 11.43 -14.36 9.72
CA ASN A 67 11.77 -14.56 11.12
C ASN A 67 11.08 -13.49 12.00
N TRP A 68 11.06 -12.25 11.55
CA TRP A 68 10.45 -11.14 12.28
C TRP A 68 8.93 -11.30 12.44
N GLU A 69 8.21 -11.74 11.39
CA GLU A 69 6.77 -12.04 11.48
C GLU A 69 6.50 -13.24 12.42
N GLN A 70 7.33 -14.29 12.37
CA GLN A 70 7.21 -15.41 13.30
C GLN A 70 7.45 -15.01 14.76
N LEU A 71 8.44 -14.16 15.01
CA LEU A 71 8.73 -13.64 16.35
C LEU A 71 7.60 -12.79 16.89
N LYS A 72 6.95 -11.98 16.04
CA LYS A 72 5.76 -11.22 16.42
C LYS A 72 4.59 -12.09 16.90
N LEU A 73 4.38 -13.24 16.29
CA LEU A 73 3.33 -14.18 16.71
C LEU A 73 3.63 -14.85 18.06
N LYS A 74 4.93 -14.98 18.40
CA LYS A 74 5.40 -15.59 19.66
C LYS A 74 5.51 -14.58 20.80
N GLU A 75 5.46 -13.29 20.51
CA GLU A 75 5.62 -12.23 21.49
C GLU A 75 4.46 -12.23 22.49
N LYS A 76 4.75 -12.15 23.77
CA LYS A 76 3.73 -12.07 24.83
C LYS A 76 2.90 -10.79 24.67
N GLY A 77 1.61 -10.93 24.41
CA GLY A 77 0.73 -9.81 24.07
C GLY A 77 0.79 -9.36 22.60
N GLY A 78 1.50 -10.13 21.73
CA GLY A 78 1.54 -9.92 20.29
C GLY A 78 0.24 -10.35 19.58
N ASN A 79 0.25 -10.22 18.26
CA ASN A 79 -0.89 -10.60 17.44
C ASN A 79 -1.22 -12.09 17.59
N LYS A 80 -2.50 -12.41 17.79
CA LYS A 80 -2.98 -13.80 17.89
C LYS A 80 -3.02 -14.50 16.54
N THR A 81 -3.19 -13.71 15.46
CA THR A 81 -3.20 -14.22 14.08
C THR A 81 -2.26 -13.41 13.19
N VAL A 82 -1.89 -13.98 12.06
CA VAL A 82 -0.97 -13.35 11.08
C VAL A 82 -1.52 -12.01 10.60
N LEU A 83 -2.82 -11.95 10.35
CA LEU A 83 -3.46 -10.78 9.73
C LEU A 83 -3.94 -9.72 10.74
N GLU A 84 -4.03 -10.04 12.04
CA GLU A 84 -4.46 -9.11 13.10
C GLU A 84 -3.61 -7.82 13.14
N GLY A 85 -2.34 -7.91 12.77
CA GLY A 85 -1.45 -6.75 12.69
C GLY A 85 -1.59 -5.89 11.42
N VAL A 86 -2.64 -6.08 10.62
CA VAL A 86 -2.96 -5.22 9.47
C VAL A 86 -3.97 -4.17 9.93
N PRO A 87 -3.60 -2.86 9.97
CA PRO A 87 -4.53 -1.82 10.39
C PRO A 87 -5.78 -1.76 9.50
N THR A 88 -6.94 -1.69 10.11
CA THR A 88 -8.22 -1.62 9.39
C THR A 88 -8.40 -0.31 8.62
N SER A 89 -7.72 0.76 9.06
CA SER A 89 -7.77 2.10 8.48
C SER A 89 -6.90 2.30 7.22
N LEU A 90 -6.13 1.29 6.81
CA LEU A 90 -5.31 1.40 5.59
C LEU A 90 -6.19 1.54 4.35
N PRO A 91 -5.78 2.36 3.36
CA PRO A 91 -6.39 2.37 2.03
C PRO A 91 -6.42 0.96 1.42
N SER A 92 -7.47 0.63 0.68
CA SER A 92 -7.76 -0.75 0.26
C SER A 92 -6.63 -1.39 -0.55
N VAL A 93 -5.98 -0.67 -1.46
CA VAL A 93 -4.85 -1.18 -2.26
C VAL A 93 -3.66 -1.51 -1.37
N VAL A 94 -3.31 -0.60 -0.45
CA VAL A 94 -2.21 -0.79 0.52
C VAL A 94 -2.52 -1.95 1.47
N LYS A 95 -3.79 -2.03 1.93
CA LYS A 95 -4.26 -3.11 2.82
C LYS A 95 -4.15 -4.48 2.15
N ALA A 96 -4.64 -4.62 0.92
CA ALA A 96 -4.57 -5.85 0.15
C ALA A 96 -3.13 -6.32 -0.05
N HIS A 97 -2.24 -5.42 -0.48
CA HIS A 97 -0.81 -5.69 -0.61
C HIS A 97 -0.19 -6.16 0.71
N ARG A 98 -0.53 -5.49 1.82
CA ARG A 98 -0.02 -5.85 3.16
C ARG A 98 -0.54 -7.20 3.65
N ILE A 99 -1.80 -7.54 3.38
CA ILE A 99 -2.40 -8.85 3.68
C ILE A 99 -1.64 -9.95 2.95
N GLN A 100 -1.40 -9.78 1.66
CA GLN A 100 -0.71 -10.75 0.81
C GLN A 100 0.76 -10.94 1.23
N ASP A 101 1.47 -9.87 1.57
CA ASP A 101 2.84 -9.95 2.10
C ASP A 101 2.89 -10.77 3.39
N LYS A 102 1.94 -10.55 4.31
CA LYS A 102 1.89 -11.30 5.55
C LYS A 102 1.56 -12.77 5.33
N ALA A 103 0.62 -13.08 4.44
CA ALA A 103 0.28 -14.44 4.06
C ALA A 103 1.49 -15.17 3.45
N ARG A 104 2.22 -14.52 2.55
CA ARG A 104 3.47 -15.03 1.98
C ARG A 104 4.49 -15.38 3.07
N ASN A 105 4.68 -14.52 4.05
CA ASN A 105 5.70 -14.69 5.08
C ASN A 105 5.46 -15.92 5.98
N VAL A 106 4.27 -16.48 5.96
CA VAL A 106 3.95 -17.75 6.63
C VAL A 106 3.81 -18.94 5.66
N GLY A 107 4.20 -18.77 4.42
CA GLY A 107 4.25 -19.85 3.42
C GLY A 107 3.01 -19.94 2.53
N PHE A 108 2.04 -19.02 2.65
CA PHE A 108 0.89 -18.98 1.76
C PHE A 108 1.20 -18.07 0.56
N ASP A 109 1.86 -18.64 -0.46
CA ASP A 109 2.24 -17.95 -1.69
C ASP A 109 2.30 -18.92 -2.88
N TRP A 110 2.34 -18.37 -4.08
CA TRP A 110 2.49 -19.13 -5.32
C TRP A 110 3.90 -19.70 -5.45
N GLU A 111 4.02 -20.94 -5.90
CA GLU A 111 5.32 -21.57 -6.19
C GLU A 111 6.00 -20.92 -7.40
N GLN A 112 5.24 -20.62 -8.43
CA GLN A 112 5.70 -19.99 -9.66
C GLN A 112 4.96 -18.68 -9.91
N ARG A 113 5.73 -17.67 -10.30
CA ARG A 113 5.22 -16.30 -10.50
C ARG A 113 4.11 -16.22 -11.56
N ASP A 114 4.21 -17.04 -12.60
CA ASP A 114 3.27 -16.99 -13.74
C ASP A 114 1.89 -17.56 -13.41
N GLN A 115 1.80 -18.41 -12.39
CA GLN A 115 0.51 -18.99 -11.91
C GLN A 115 -0.49 -17.91 -11.45
N VAL A 116 -0.01 -16.75 -11.03
CA VAL A 116 -0.90 -15.65 -10.62
C VAL A 116 -1.77 -15.14 -11.78
N TRP A 117 -1.29 -15.25 -13.02
CA TRP A 117 -2.06 -14.80 -14.18
C TRP A 117 -3.23 -15.73 -14.51
N ASP A 118 -3.11 -17.00 -14.20
CA ASP A 118 -4.25 -17.94 -14.31
C ASP A 118 -5.37 -17.49 -13.37
N LYS A 119 -5.02 -17.10 -12.13
CA LYS A 119 -6.01 -16.57 -11.18
C LYS A 119 -6.61 -15.23 -11.62
N VAL A 120 -5.80 -14.32 -12.18
CA VAL A 120 -6.33 -13.06 -12.75
C VAL A 120 -7.33 -13.33 -13.88
N HIS A 121 -7.07 -14.32 -14.73
CA HIS A 121 -8.00 -14.69 -15.80
C HIS A 121 -9.28 -15.37 -15.28
N GLU A 122 -9.16 -16.17 -14.24
CA GLU A 122 -10.29 -16.76 -13.54
C GLU A 122 -11.22 -15.67 -13.00
N GLU A 123 -10.70 -14.75 -12.17
CA GLU A 123 -11.49 -13.66 -11.58
C GLU A 123 -12.10 -12.73 -12.65
N PHE A 124 -11.36 -12.48 -13.74
CA PHE A 124 -11.90 -11.72 -14.86
C PHE A 124 -13.08 -12.43 -15.55
N THR A 125 -13.03 -13.77 -15.64
CA THR A 125 -14.09 -14.58 -16.25
C THR A 125 -15.32 -14.65 -15.34
N GLU A 126 -15.10 -14.79 -14.03
CA GLU A 126 -16.17 -14.78 -13.02
C GLU A 126 -16.89 -13.43 -13.00
N LEU A 127 -16.14 -12.33 -13.00
CA LEU A 127 -16.69 -10.99 -13.13
C LEU A 127 -17.56 -10.84 -14.39
N LYS A 128 -17.09 -11.30 -15.56
CA LYS A 128 -17.90 -11.24 -16.79
C LYS A 128 -19.20 -12.02 -16.67
N THR A 129 -19.15 -13.16 -16.02
CA THR A 129 -20.33 -14.01 -15.79
C THR A 129 -21.38 -13.28 -14.93
N GLU A 130 -20.95 -12.57 -13.89
CA GLU A 130 -21.88 -11.82 -13.04
C GLU A 130 -22.36 -10.50 -13.69
N ILE A 131 -21.55 -9.88 -14.56
CA ILE A 131 -22.00 -8.76 -15.42
C ILE A 131 -23.15 -9.20 -16.35
N ASP A 132 -23.04 -10.38 -16.98
CA ASP A 132 -24.07 -10.90 -17.88
C ASP A 132 -25.38 -11.20 -17.12
N LYS A 133 -25.31 -11.51 -15.82
CA LYS A 133 -26.48 -11.74 -14.95
C LYS A 133 -27.06 -10.46 -14.35
N MET A 134 -26.35 -9.32 -14.44
CA MET A 134 -26.72 -8.03 -13.87
C MET A 134 -26.94 -8.06 -12.33
N ASP A 135 -26.23 -8.93 -11.61
CA ASP A 135 -26.26 -9.01 -10.15
C ASP A 135 -25.25 -8.03 -9.55
N ALA A 136 -25.72 -6.89 -9.09
CA ALA A 136 -24.86 -5.78 -8.63
C ALA A 136 -23.97 -6.18 -7.45
N ASP A 137 -24.50 -6.92 -6.47
CA ASP A 137 -23.74 -7.30 -5.28
C ASP A 137 -22.62 -8.29 -5.64
N LYS A 138 -22.90 -9.23 -6.53
CA LYS A 138 -21.89 -10.17 -7.01
C LYS A 138 -20.87 -9.50 -7.92
N MET A 139 -21.29 -8.60 -8.82
CA MET A 139 -20.36 -7.80 -9.62
C MET A 139 -19.37 -7.03 -8.74
N GLU A 140 -19.83 -6.42 -7.65
CA GLU A 140 -18.94 -5.71 -6.71
C GLU A 140 -17.94 -6.65 -6.05
N ALA A 141 -18.38 -7.86 -5.65
CA ALA A 141 -17.49 -8.88 -5.08
C ALA A 141 -16.42 -9.31 -6.07
N GLU A 142 -16.82 -9.70 -7.30
CA GLU A 142 -15.86 -10.13 -8.34
C GLU A 142 -14.90 -9.02 -8.78
N PHE A 143 -15.33 -7.76 -8.82
CA PHE A 143 -14.41 -6.63 -9.00
C PHE A 143 -13.37 -6.58 -7.87
N GLY A 144 -13.79 -6.83 -6.63
CA GLY A 144 -12.89 -6.90 -5.48
C GLY A 144 -11.84 -8.00 -5.63
N ASP A 145 -12.25 -9.19 -6.05
CA ASP A 145 -11.38 -10.35 -6.23
C ASP A 145 -10.41 -10.16 -7.41
N LEU A 146 -10.87 -9.57 -8.50
CA LEU A 146 -10.01 -9.19 -9.62
C LEU A 146 -8.96 -8.14 -9.19
N PHE A 147 -9.33 -7.09 -8.45
CA PHE A 147 -8.36 -6.13 -7.91
C PHE A 147 -7.35 -6.81 -6.98
N PHE A 148 -7.80 -7.68 -6.11
CA PHE A 148 -6.94 -8.41 -5.19
C PHE A 148 -5.93 -9.31 -5.93
N SER A 149 -6.37 -10.02 -6.98
CA SER A 149 -5.50 -10.85 -7.82
C SER A 149 -4.46 -10.01 -8.60
N LEU A 150 -4.86 -8.84 -9.14
CA LEU A 150 -3.95 -7.90 -9.80
C LEU A 150 -2.91 -7.31 -8.84
N ILE A 151 -3.31 -6.98 -7.60
CA ILE A 151 -2.39 -6.51 -6.56
C ILE A 151 -1.38 -7.61 -6.22
N ASN A 152 -1.83 -8.87 -6.16
CA ASN A 152 -0.96 -10.00 -5.93
C ASN A 152 0.04 -10.22 -7.09
N ALA A 153 -0.42 -10.08 -8.32
CA ALA A 153 0.47 -10.10 -9.48
C ALA A 153 1.55 -9.03 -9.37
N ALA A 154 1.18 -7.77 -9.10
CA ALA A 154 2.15 -6.69 -8.90
C ALA A 154 3.19 -7.03 -7.81
N ARG A 155 2.74 -7.58 -6.67
CA ARG A 155 3.61 -8.01 -5.57
C ARG A 155 4.64 -9.06 -6.01
N LEU A 156 4.22 -10.09 -6.76
CA LEU A 156 5.11 -11.14 -7.25
C LEU A 156 6.19 -10.62 -8.21
N TYR A 157 5.87 -9.55 -8.96
CA TYR A 157 6.84 -8.83 -9.79
C TYR A 157 7.60 -7.73 -9.04
N LYS A 158 7.47 -7.65 -7.70
CA LYS A 158 8.11 -6.64 -6.84
C LYS A 158 7.73 -5.21 -7.20
N ILE A 159 6.53 -5.02 -7.72
CA ILE A 159 5.94 -3.72 -8.03
C ILE A 159 5.03 -3.33 -6.87
N ASN A 160 5.20 -2.11 -6.35
CA ASN A 160 4.25 -1.55 -5.40
C ASN A 160 2.98 -1.12 -6.15
N PRO A 161 1.81 -1.74 -5.89
CA PRO A 161 0.59 -1.48 -6.65
C PRO A 161 0.03 -0.07 -6.43
N ASP A 162 0.16 0.49 -5.23
CA ASP A 162 -0.27 1.83 -4.89
C ASP A 162 0.54 2.88 -5.65
N ASN A 163 1.87 2.76 -5.66
CA ASN A 163 2.75 3.61 -6.45
C ASN A 163 2.49 3.47 -7.96
N ALA A 164 2.19 2.27 -8.43
CA ALA A 164 1.89 2.04 -9.85
C ALA A 164 0.60 2.74 -10.27
N LEU A 165 -0.45 2.65 -9.45
CA LEU A 165 -1.72 3.33 -9.67
C LEU A 165 -1.55 4.85 -9.57
N GLU A 166 -0.81 5.35 -8.58
CA GLU A 166 -0.54 6.78 -8.41
C GLU A 166 0.20 7.38 -9.61
N ARG A 167 1.17 6.67 -10.19
CA ARG A 167 1.82 7.11 -11.44
C ARG A 167 0.81 7.24 -12.60
N THR A 168 -0.17 6.36 -12.64
CA THR A 168 -1.22 6.42 -13.66
C THR A 168 -2.18 7.58 -13.40
N ASN A 169 -2.55 7.83 -12.13
CA ASN A 169 -3.34 9.00 -11.74
C ASN A 169 -2.66 10.30 -12.14
N GLN A 170 -1.38 10.45 -11.83
CA GLN A 170 -0.59 11.63 -12.19
C GLN A 170 -0.47 11.82 -13.72
N LYS A 171 -0.27 10.73 -14.44
CA LYS A 171 -0.23 10.73 -15.91
C LYS A 171 -1.59 11.17 -16.49
N PHE A 172 -2.68 10.60 -15.99
CA PHE A 172 -4.03 10.98 -16.40
C PHE A 172 -4.29 12.47 -16.12
N THR A 173 -3.99 12.93 -14.91
CA THR A 173 -4.18 14.32 -14.49
C THR A 173 -3.40 15.29 -15.40
N ARG A 174 -2.12 14.99 -15.70
CA ARG A 174 -1.34 15.85 -16.61
C ARG A 174 -1.96 15.94 -18.00
N ARG A 175 -2.41 14.82 -18.55
CA ARG A 175 -3.05 14.79 -19.89
C ARG A 175 -4.40 15.49 -19.90
N PHE A 176 -5.17 15.33 -18.84
CA PHE A 176 -6.46 15.98 -18.70
C PHE A 176 -6.31 17.50 -18.57
N ASN A 177 -5.34 17.96 -17.75
CA ASN A 177 -5.01 19.38 -17.65
C ASN A 177 -4.58 19.96 -19.01
N TYR A 178 -3.81 19.20 -19.80
CA TYR A 178 -3.44 19.61 -21.16
C TYR A 178 -4.67 19.75 -22.06
N LEU A 179 -5.62 18.83 -21.99
CA LEU A 179 -6.89 18.87 -22.69
C LEU A 179 -7.70 20.13 -22.27
N GLU A 180 -7.84 20.39 -20.98
CA GLU A 180 -8.54 21.56 -20.46
C GLU A 180 -7.90 22.87 -20.94
N GLU A 181 -6.58 23.00 -20.84
CA GLU A 181 -5.85 24.18 -21.28
C GLU A 181 -6.06 24.49 -22.77
N HIS A 182 -6.07 23.46 -23.62
CA HIS A 182 -6.33 23.63 -25.06
C HIS A 182 -7.77 24.02 -25.33
N THR A 183 -8.71 23.44 -24.64
CA THR A 183 -10.13 23.72 -24.76
C THR A 183 -10.45 25.16 -24.33
N ILE A 184 -9.91 25.60 -23.18
CA ILE A 184 -10.08 26.97 -22.66
C ILE A 184 -9.46 28.00 -23.61
N LYS A 185 -8.26 27.73 -24.15
CA LYS A 185 -7.59 28.62 -25.11
C LYS A 185 -8.37 28.82 -26.39
N GLU A 186 -9.15 27.83 -26.84
CA GLU A 186 -10.03 27.89 -27.99
C GLU A 186 -11.41 28.50 -27.66
N GLY A 187 -11.67 28.88 -26.42
CA GLY A 187 -12.96 29.43 -25.97
C GLY A 187 -14.10 28.42 -26.00
N LYS A 188 -13.80 27.13 -26.02
CA LYS A 188 -14.75 26.02 -26.01
C LYS A 188 -14.99 25.50 -24.62
N SER A 189 -16.12 24.82 -24.39
CA SER A 189 -16.38 24.02 -23.21
C SER A 189 -16.13 22.53 -23.51
N LEU A 190 -15.52 21.79 -22.60
CA LEU A 190 -15.38 20.33 -22.74
C LEU A 190 -16.72 19.62 -22.98
N LYS A 191 -17.80 20.17 -22.43
CA LYS A 191 -19.16 19.60 -22.60
C LYS A 191 -19.69 19.72 -24.03
N ASP A 192 -19.16 20.66 -24.82
CA ASP A 192 -19.58 20.93 -26.19
C ASP A 192 -18.66 20.22 -27.21
N MET A 193 -17.66 19.50 -26.74
CA MET A 193 -16.71 18.74 -27.57
C MET A 193 -17.20 17.30 -27.77
N SER A 194 -16.98 16.78 -28.96
CA SER A 194 -17.12 15.35 -29.21
C SER A 194 -15.97 14.55 -28.55
N LEU A 195 -16.21 13.26 -28.31
CA LEU A 195 -15.17 12.36 -27.79
C LEU A 195 -13.97 12.29 -28.75
N GLU A 196 -14.21 12.32 -30.07
CA GLU A 196 -13.17 12.31 -31.11
C GLU A 196 -12.25 13.55 -31.03
N GLU A 197 -12.84 14.73 -30.78
CA GLU A 197 -12.06 15.96 -30.59
C GLU A 197 -11.21 15.90 -29.33
N MET A 198 -11.78 15.41 -28.23
CA MET A 198 -11.05 15.22 -26.97
C MET A 198 -9.93 14.19 -27.13
N ASP A 199 -10.18 13.06 -27.79
CA ASP A 199 -9.19 12.02 -28.07
C ASP A 199 -8.02 12.51 -28.92
N ARG A 200 -8.27 13.39 -29.87
CA ARG A 200 -7.20 14.00 -30.67
C ARG A 200 -6.23 14.80 -29.80
N ILE A 201 -6.75 15.67 -28.92
CA ILE A 201 -5.92 16.48 -28.01
C ILE A 201 -5.23 15.57 -26.97
N TRP A 202 -5.92 14.55 -26.48
CA TRP A 202 -5.37 13.55 -25.59
C TRP A 202 -4.18 12.79 -26.19
N ASN A 203 -4.30 12.39 -27.45
CA ASN A 203 -3.23 11.71 -28.18
C ASN A 203 -2.05 12.66 -28.47
N GLU A 204 -2.30 13.96 -28.68
CA GLU A 204 -1.25 14.97 -28.75
C GLU A 204 -0.50 15.10 -27.42
N ALA A 205 -1.20 15.17 -26.28
CA ALA A 205 -0.58 15.16 -24.96
C ALA A 205 0.30 13.92 -24.76
N LYS A 206 -0.19 12.75 -25.17
CA LYS A 206 0.54 11.48 -25.13
C LYS A 206 1.83 11.51 -25.97
N ALA A 207 1.74 12.08 -27.18
CA ALA A 207 2.90 12.22 -28.07
C ALA A 207 3.98 13.18 -27.50
N LYS A 208 3.56 14.16 -26.68
CA LYS A 208 4.46 15.08 -25.95
C LYS A 208 5.07 14.47 -24.68
N GLY A 209 4.76 13.20 -24.35
CA GLY A 209 5.31 12.50 -23.19
C GLY A 209 4.64 12.84 -21.85
N LEU A 210 3.46 13.47 -21.87
CA LEU A 210 2.68 13.80 -20.68
C LEU A 210 2.01 12.56 -20.09
#